data_6c8f8a7778b898e089a68dcd56ab3520
#
_entry.id   6c8f8a7778b898e089a68dcd56ab3520
#
_cell.length_a   1.000
_cell.length_b   1.000
_cell.length_c   1.000
_cell.angle_alpha   90.00
_cell.angle_beta   90.00
_cell.angle_gamma   90.00
#
_symmetry.space_group_name_H-M   'P 1'
#
loop_
_entity.id
_entity.type
_entity.pdbx_description
1 polymer ?
#
loop_
_entity_poly.entity_id
_entity_poly.type
_entity_poly.pdbx_seq_one_letter_code
_entity_poly.pdbx_strand_id
1 'polypeptide(L)'
;MIVFIYIVLVFLILRFSVTVFNFLSNPKLGHYGKKFDDKVSIIISPSSVDATELIQSISCQDYKNVEVLMVGSNEELSTTAANAKGRYLLFVDSCSVIKMGLLNSLIYRAKVFNLKLVVLIPNRSLNSFQDYLLEPIPDFVLLNLLPLRLVRLLNLPWSAAAWERHVFYDAESYKRRNADSEEGEKDEKKAETLLANGMILSNKRTSVNEASKQLLSTFDRNPLTIAVYLLFLIAGPLVLILNSQLAFISLPFGLIFLTRIMISFLTKQNPLINVILHPLQMVALTGLLISGTLKKLFTSGIHSKS
;
A
#
# COMPACT_ATOMS: atom_id res chain seq x y z
N MET A 1 -21.34 -16.68 23.91
CA MET A 1 -20.92 -15.27 24.12
C MET A 1 -19.47 -15.18 24.59
N ILE A 2 -19.06 -15.82 25.67
CA ILE A 2 -17.69 -15.79 26.22
C ILE A 2 -16.64 -16.23 25.17
N VAL A 3 -16.87 -17.33 24.46
CA VAL A 3 -15.96 -17.81 23.39
C VAL A 3 -15.76 -16.77 22.31
N PHE A 4 -16.82 -16.08 21.89
CA PHE A 4 -16.73 -15.01 20.89
C PHE A 4 -15.88 -13.83 21.38
N ILE A 5 -16.02 -13.44 22.65
CA ILE A 5 -15.19 -12.40 23.26
C ILE A 5 -13.70 -12.76 23.21
N TYR A 6 -13.35 -14.00 23.56
CA TYR A 6 -11.96 -14.46 23.47
C TYR A 6 -11.43 -14.46 22.03
N ILE A 7 -12.23 -14.87 21.06
CA ILE A 7 -11.81 -14.85 19.63
C ILE A 7 -11.56 -13.40 19.18
N VAL A 8 -12.43 -12.45 19.59
CA VAL A 8 -12.24 -11.03 19.30
C VAL A 8 -10.96 -10.48 19.92
N LEU A 9 -10.68 -10.83 21.18
CA LEU A 9 -9.47 -10.41 21.87
C LEU A 9 -8.23 -10.98 21.18
N VAL A 10 -8.23 -12.26 20.81
CA VAL A 10 -7.13 -12.89 20.05
C VAL A 10 -6.91 -12.16 18.73
N PHE A 11 -7.96 -11.86 17.98
CA PHE A 11 -7.86 -11.10 16.73
C PHE A 11 -7.25 -9.72 16.92
N LEU A 12 -7.66 -8.98 17.97
CA LEU A 12 -7.09 -7.67 18.31
C LEU A 12 -5.60 -7.77 18.70
N ILE A 13 -5.23 -8.77 19.50
CA ILE A 13 -3.85 -9.01 19.92
C ILE A 13 -2.99 -9.36 18.71
N LEU A 14 -3.45 -10.23 17.80
CA LEU A 14 -2.72 -10.57 16.59
C LEU A 14 -2.46 -9.34 15.71
N ARG A 15 -3.48 -8.53 15.47
CA ARG A 15 -3.34 -7.28 14.70
C ARG A 15 -2.38 -6.29 15.36
N PHE A 16 -2.50 -6.14 16.66
CA PHE A 16 -1.59 -5.31 17.44
C PHE A 16 -0.14 -5.81 17.33
N SER A 17 0.07 -7.13 17.46
CA SER A 17 1.41 -7.75 17.32
C SER A 17 2.02 -7.52 15.94
N VAL A 18 1.22 -7.62 14.86
CA VAL A 18 1.67 -7.26 13.50
C VAL A 18 2.08 -5.80 13.43
N THR A 19 1.29 -4.89 14.01
CA THR A 19 1.62 -3.47 14.02
C THR A 19 2.90 -3.19 14.82
N VAL A 20 3.06 -3.80 16.00
CA VAL A 20 4.29 -3.69 16.80
C VAL A 20 5.49 -4.20 16.01
N PHE A 21 5.35 -5.36 15.34
CA PHE A 21 6.42 -5.89 14.49
C PHE A 21 6.80 -4.91 13.36
N ASN A 22 5.82 -4.35 12.66
CA ASN A 22 6.08 -3.34 11.63
C ASN A 22 6.72 -2.08 12.20
N PHE A 23 6.29 -1.64 13.38
CA PHE A 23 6.84 -0.47 14.05
C PHE A 23 8.30 -0.66 14.45
N LEU A 24 8.64 -1.80 15.04
CA LEU A 24 10.00 -2.14 15.48
C LEU A 24 10.91 -2.47 14.29
N SER A 25 10.44 -3.23 13.30
CA SER A 25 11.22 -3.60 12.11
C SER A 25 11.41 -2.44 11.12
N ASN A 26 10.63 -1.38 11.27
CA ASN A 26 10.71 -0.13 10.51
C ASN A 26 10.87 -0.37 8.98
N PRO A 27 9.84 -0.86 8.28
CA PRO A 27 9.92 -1.23 6.87
C PRO A 27 9.92 0.00 5.96
N LYS A 28 10.87 0.91 6.17
CA LYS A 28 11.05 2.14 5.40
C LYS A 28 12.20 1.97 4.42
N LEU A 29 12.06 2.61 3.26
CA LEU A 29 13.18 2.79 2.35
C LEU A 29 14.19 3.73 3.02
N GLY A 30 15.37 3.21 3.33
CA GLY A 30 16.45 4.00 3.91
C GLY A 30 17.08 4.95 2.88
N HIS A 31 17.88 5.91 3.35
CA HIS A 31 18.70 6.76 2.51
C HIS A 31 20.13 6.21 2.50
N TYR A 32 20.67 5.94 1.31
CA TYR A 32 21.99 5.32 1.15
C TYR A 32 22.89 6.23 0.30
N GLY A 33 24.07 6.56 0.85
CA GLY A 33 25.01 7.48 0.21
C GLY A 33 25.83 6.89 -0.95
N LYS A 34 25.76 5.56 -1.18
CA LYS A 34 26.48 4.92 -2.30
C LYS A 34 25.84 5.32 -3.62
N LYS A 35 26.65 5.81 -4.56
CA LYS A 35 26.19 6.17 -5.90
C LYS A 35 26.28 4.96 -6.83
N PHE A 36 25.27 4.81 -7.67
CA PHE A 36 25.18 3.82 -8.74
C PHE A 36 25.04 4.53 -10.07
N ASP A 37 25.27 3.78 -11.15
CA ASP A 37 25.25 4.33 -12.51
C ASP A 37 24.37 3.49 -13.46
N ASP A 38 23.57 2.60 -12.90
CA ASP A 38 22.64 1.77 -13.67
C ASP A 38 21.52 2.64 -14.26
N LYS A 39 21.21 2.49 -15.54
CA LYS A 39 20.14 3.25 -16.18
C LYS A 39 18.78 2.90 -15.61
N VAL A 40 18.01 3.91 -15.24
CA VAL A 40 16.63 3.79 -14.72
C VAL A 40 15.66 4.44 -15.68
N SER A 41 14.63 3.71 -16.12
CA SER A 41 13.51 4.28 -16.87
C SER A 41 12.37 4.57 -15.91
N ILE A 42 11.99 5.83 -15.78
CA ILE A 42 10.84 6.27 -15.01
C ILE A 42 9.64 6.32 -15.95
N ILE A 43 8.64 5.48 -15.66
CA ILE A 43 7.42 5.36 -16.44
C ILE A 43 6.30 6.05 -15.68
N ILE A 44 5.77 7.13 -16.26
CA ILE A 44 4.76 7.98 -15.66
C ILE A 44 3.39 7.54 -16.15
N SER A 45 2.56 7.01 -15.24
CA SER A 45 1.18 6.68 -15.52
C SER A 45 0.32 7.94 -15.59
N PRO A 46 -0.56 8.08 -16.60
CA PRO A 46 -1.44 9.23 -16.72
C PRO A 46 -2.42 9.30 -15.54
N SER A 47 -2.63 10.51 -15.06
CA SER A 47 -3.63 10.83 -14.05
C SER A 47 -4.39 12.10 -14.51
N SER A 48 -5.45 12.46 -13.81
CA SER A 48 -6.14 13.72 -14.02
C SER A 48 -5.32 14.97 -13.62
N VAL A 49 -4.16 14.76 -13.01
CA VAL A 49 -3.24 15.80 -12.53
C VAL A 49 -2.06 15.91 -13.49
N ASP A 50 -1.65 17.14 -13.79
CA ASP A 50 -0.48 17.43 -14.60
C ASP A 50 0.81 16.88 -13.96
N ALA A 51 1.70 16.32 -14.77
CA ALA A 51 2.97 15.72 -14.34
C ALA A 51 4.09 16.76 -14.11
N THR A 52 3.83 18.04 -14.20
CA THR A 52 4.85 19.11 -14.14
C THR A 52 5.67 19.06 -12.85
N GLU A 53 5.03 18.91 -11.69
CA GLU A 53 5.73 18.80 -10.40
C GLU A 53 6.61 17.55 -10.34
N LEU A 54 6.12 16.43 -10.87
CA LEU A 54 6.89 15.19 -10.93
C LEU A 54 8.12 15.35 -11.81
N ILE A 55 7.96 15.88 -13.04
CA ILE A 55 9.06 16.09 -13.99
C ILE A 55 10.10 17.03 -13.38
N GLN A 56 9.67 18.13 -12.75
CA GLN A 56 10.58 19.03 -12.04
C GLN A 56 11.32 18.31 -10.92
N SER A 57 10.64 17.48 -10.13
CA SER A 57 11.26 16.72 -9.04
C SER A 57 12.26 15.68 -9.54
N ILE A 58 12.02 15.10 -10.72
CA ILE A 58 12.95 14.17 -11.39
C ILE A 58 14.19 14.93 -11.89
N SER A 59 14.02 16.11 -12.49
CA SER A 59 15.15 16.92 -12.98
C SER A 59 16.07 17.41 -11.86
N CYS A 60 15.54 17.59 -10.66
CA CYS A 60 16.30 17.95 -9.45
C CYS A 60 17.00 16.77 -8.77
N GLN A 61 16.89 15.53 -9.30
CA GLN A 61 17.58 14.38 -8.73
C GLN A 61 19.09 14.47 -8.90
N ASP A 62 19.80 13.94 -7.91
CA ASP A 62 21.27 13.74 -7.98
C ASP A 62 21.68 12.59 -8.90
N TYR A 63 20.73 11.77 -9.33
CA TYR A 63 20.93 10.65 -10.25
C TYR A 63 20.78 11.10 -11.71
N LYS A 64 21.82 10.91 -12.53
CA LYS A 64 21.87 11.45 -13.89
C LYS A 64 21.45 10.47 -14.98
N ASN A 65 21.64 9.16 -14.76
CA ASN A 65 21.35 8.13 -15.79
C ASN A 65 19.88 7.71 -15.76
N VAL A 66 19.01 8.67 -16.09
CA VAL A 66 17.55 8.51 -16.05
C VAL A 66 16.95 8.74 -17.41
N GLU A 67 15.99 7.92 -17.79
CA GLU A 67 15.10 8.07 -18.92
C GLU A 67 13.68 8.26 -18.41
N VAL A 68 12.94 9.22 -18.94
CA VAL A 68 11.56 9.48 -18.55
C VAL A 68 10.64 9.15 -19.72
N LEU A 69 9.67 8.28 -19.48
CA LEU A 69 8.68 7.83 -20.44
C LEU A 69 7.28 8.16 -19.91
N MET A 70 6.46 8.82 -20.73
CA MET A 70 5.06 9.09 -20.38
C MET A 70 4.16 8.13 -21.14
N VAL A 71 3.23 7.50 -20.43
CA VAL A 71 2.23 6.63 -21.05
C VAL A 71 1.16 7.49 -21.71
N GLY A 72 0.91 7.29 -23.01
CA GLY A 72 -0.14 7.98 -23.74
C GLY A 72 -1.54 7.59 -23.26
N SER A 73 -2.53 8.45 -23.51
CA SER A 73 -3.92 8.24 -23.02
C SER A 73 -4.57 6.95 -23.56
N ASN A 74 -4.09 6.45 -24.71
CA ASN A 74 -4.59 5.22 -25.36
C ASN A 74 -3.52 4.11 -25.45
N GLU A 75 -2.40 4.29 -24.74
CA GLU A 75 -1.29 3.35 -24.74
C GLU A 75 -1.34 2.48 -23.49
N GLU A 76 -1.06 1.19 -23.66
CA GLU A 76 -0.93 0.31 -22.49
C GLU A 76 0.43 0.52 -21.81
N LEU A 77 0.42 0.46 -20.50
CA LEU A 77 1.62 0.55 -19.67
C LEU A 77 2.70 -0.46 -20.07
N SER A 78 2.28 -1.64 -20.48
CA SER A 78 3.13 -2.74 -20.97
C SER A 78 3.92 -2.36 -22.21
N THR A 79 3.32 -1.63 -23.15
CA THR A 79 3.95 -1.21 -24.42
C THR A 79 5.03 -0.16 -24.16
N THR A 80 4.72 0.86 -23.35
CA THR A 80 5.72 1.87 -22.95
C THR A 80 6.88 1.22 -22.17
N ALA A 81 6.58 0.27 -21.29
CA ALA A 81 7.60 -0.45 -20.52
C ALA A 81 8.49 -1.34 -21.40
N ALA A 82 7.95 -1.92 -22.49
CA ALA A 82 8.72 -2.72 -23.44
C ALA A 82 9.77 -1.88 -24.19
N ASN A 83 9.48 -0.60 -24.43
CA ASN A 83 10.38 0.35 -25.11
C ASN A 83 11.44 0.95 -24.17
N ALA A 84 11.32 0.73 -22.88
CA ALA A 84 12.25 1.26 -21.88
C ALA A 84 13.64 0.64 -21.98
N LYS A 85 14.69 1.47 -21.93
CA LYS A 85 16.09 1.09 -22.08
C LYS A 85 16.84 0.97 -20.75
N GLY A 86 16.16 1.24 -19.63
CA GLY A 86 16.72 1.14 -18.30
C GLY A 86 16.90 -0.31 -17.86
N ARG A 87 17.94 -0.56 -17.06
CA ARG A 87 18.08 -1.82 -16.32
C ARG A 87 16.99 -1.99 -15.28
N TYR A 88 16.52 -0.86 -14.75
CA TYR A 88 15.42 -0.81 -13.80
C TYR A 88 14.30 0.06 -14.33
N LEU A 89 13.08 -0.33 -14.01
CA LEU A 89 11.85 0.38 -14.35
C LEU A 89 11.22 0.92 -13.04
N LEU A 90 10.97 2.22 -12.98
CA LEU A 90 10.24 2.83 -11.87
C LEU A 90 8.90 3.35 -12.39
N PHE A 91 7.82 2.72 -11.99
CA PHE A 91 6.46 3.18 -12.26
C PHE A 91 6.04 4.18 -11.21
N VAL A 92 5.52 5.32 -11.61
CA VAL A 92 5.01 6.38 -10.73
C VAL A 92 3.76 7.02 -11.30
N ASP A 93 2.91 7.50 -10.42
CA ASP A 93 1.72 8.27 -10.80
C ASP A 93 2.10 9.75 -11.05
N SER A 94 1.51 10.40 -12.05
CA SER A 94 1.83 11.78 -12.43
C SER A 94 1.63 12.81 -11.30
N CYS A 95 0.78 12.51 -10.32
CA CYS A 95 0.55 13.35 -9.14
C CYS A 95 1.58 13.15 -8.01
N SER A 96 2.67 12.43 -8.26
CA SER A 96 3.70 12.16 -7.26
C SER A 96 4.83 13.19 -7.33
N VAL A 97 5.51 13.38 -6.20
CA VAL A 97 6.75 14.16 -6.10
C VAL A 97 7.84 13.27 -5.56
N ILE A 98 8.98 13.20 -6.24
CA ILE A 98 10.14 12.38 -5.88
C ILE A 98 11.20 13.24 -5.22
N LYS A 99 11.62 12.88 -4.00
CA LYS A 99 12.72 13.55 -3.31
C LYS A 99 14.08 12.96 -3.67
N MET A 100 15.13 13.77 -3.50
CA MET A 100 16.51 13.37 -3.77
C MET A 100 16.90 12.09 -3.05
N GLY A 101 17.72 11.26 -3.72
CA GLY A 101 18.24 10.01 -3.19
C GLY A 101 17.33 8.79 -3.31
N LEU A 102 16.10 8.94 -3.86
CA LEU A 102 15.17 7.81 -4.05
C LEU A 102 15.81 6.75 -4.95
N LEU A 103 16.28 7.14 -6.13
CA LEU A 103 16.78 6.20 -7.13
C LEU A 103 18.00 5.42 -6.63
N ASN A 104 18.96 6.12 -6.02
CA ASN A 104 20.11 5.47 -5.39
C ASN A 104 19.70 4.47 -4.30
N SER A 105 18.73 4.84 -3.48
CA SER A 105 18.25 3.98 -2.39
C SER A 105 17.54 2.73 -2.90
N LEU A 106 16.75 2.86 -3.98
CA LEU A 106 16.09 1.73 -4.63
C LEU A 106 17.08 0.76 -5.26
N ILE A 107 18.05 1.27 -6.01
CA ILE A 107 19.08 0.44 -6.65
C ILE A 107 19.92 -0.27 -5.59
N TYR A 108 20.34 0.46 -4.54
CA TYR A 108 21.06 -0.14 -3.42
C TYR A 108 20.26 -1.30 -2.83
N ARG A 109 18.97 -1.06 -2.54
CA ARG A 109 18.09 -2.04 -1.94
C ARG A 109 17.93 -3.27 -2.83
N ALA A 110 17.66 -3.06 -4.11
CA ALA A 110 17.52 -4.13 -5.09
C ALA A 110 18.79 -4.99 -5.20
N LYS A 111 19.97 -4.36 -5.26
CA LYS A 111 21.26 -5.08 -5.38
C LYS A 111 21.64 -5.84 -4.10
N VAL A 112 21.52 -5.20 -2.93
CA VAL A 112 21.95 -5.82 -1.66
C VAL A 112 21.08 -7.03 -1.29
N PHE A 113 19.78 -6.94 -1.53
CA PHE A 113 18.84 -8.02 -1.19
C PHE A 113 18.43 -8.88 -2.39
N ASN A 114 19.06 -8.67 -3.56
CA ASN A 114 18.73 -9.37 -4.81
C ASN A 114 17.23 -9.33 -5.13
N LEU A 115 16.63 -8.14 -4.95
CA LEU A 115 15.21 -7.95 -5.19
C LEU A 115 14.93 -7.72 -6.67
N LYS A 116 13.85 -8.33 -7.14
CA LYS A 116 13.34 -8.18 -8.52
C LYS A 116 12.20 -7.19 -8.59
N LEU A 117 11.54 -6.97 -7.44
CA LEU A 117 10.38 -6.11 -7.29
C LEU A 117 10.46 -5.37 -5.96
N VAL A 118 10.26 -4.06 -5.98
CA VAL A 118 10.06 -3.26 -4.76
C VAL A 118 8.78 -2.45 -4.93
N VAL A 119 7.81 -2.72 -4.07
CA VAL A 119 6.56 -1.97 -4.00
C VAL A 119 6.73 -0.83 -3.01
N LEU A 120 6.36 0.37 -3.42
CA LEU A 120 6.53 1.58 -2.62
C LEU A 120 5.19 2.13 -2.18
N ILE A 121 5.04 2.31 -0.89
CA ILE A 121 3.90 2.98 -0.28
C ILE A 121 4.28 4.46 -0.13
N PRO A 122 3.71 5.38 -0.92
CA PRO A 122 4.03 6.79 -0.85
C PRO A 122 3.46 7.42 0.42
N ASN A 123 4.08 8.46 0.92
CA ASN A 123 3.42 9.33 1.88
C ASN A 123 2.28 10.09 1.18
N ARG A 124 1.23 10.38 1.93
CA ARG A 124 0.06 11.07 1.40
C ARG A 124 0.00 12.50 1.90
N SER A 125 -0.39 13.42 1.02
CA SER A 125 -0.69 14.79 1.39
C SER A 125 -2.14 14.86 1.88
N LEU A 126 -2.34 15.30 3.12
CA LEU A 126 -3.66 15.38 3.77
C LEU A 126 -4.03 16.86 3.94
N ASN A 127 -4.85 17.38 3.04
CA ASN A 127 -5.16 18.81 2.97
C ASN A 127 -6.64 19.12 3.26
N SER A 128 -7.52 18.12 3.18
CA SER A 128 -8.96 18.28 3.40
C SER A 128 -9.46 17.29 4.44
N PHE A 129 -10.64 17.54 5.01
CA PHE A 129 -11.30 16.62 5.92
C PHE A 129 -11.52 15.24 5.26
N GLN A 130 -11.89 15.23 3.98
CA GLN A 130 -12.06 13.99 3.22
C GLN A 130 -10.74 13.22 3.10
N ASP A 131 -9.61 13.89 2.91
CA ASP A 131 -8.30 13.24 2.85
C ASP A 131 -7.98 12.61 4.22
N TYR A 132 -8.20 13.33 5.33
CA TYR A 132 -8.02 12.76 6.68
C TYR A 132 -8.94 11.57 6.96
N LEU A 133 -10.09 11.50 6.30
CA LEU A 133 -11.04 10.40 6.49
C LEU A 133 -10.65 9.16 5.68
N LEU A 134 -10.27 9.33 4.41
CA LEU A 134 -10.13 8.22 3.45
C LEU A 134 -8.67 7.74 3.28
N GLU A 135 -7.73 8.68 3.16
CA GLU A 135 -6.34 8.37 2.82
C GLU A 135 -5.59 7.49 3.85
N PRO A 136 -5.84 7.61 5.17
CA PRO A 136 -5.19 6.76 6.15
C PRO A 136 -5.70 5.32 6.21
N ILE A 137 -6.85 5.02 5.59
CA ILE A 137 -7.51 3.71 5.71
C ILE A 137 -6.70 2.57 5.07
N PRO A 138 -6.22 2.67 3.80
CA PRO A 138 -5.44 1.61 3.18
C PRO A 138 -4.15 1.28 3.95
N ASP A 139 -3.45 2.32 4.42
CA ASP A 139 -2.23 2.14 5.21
C ASP A 139 -2.53 1.45 6.56
N PHE A 140 -3.65 1.83 7.19
CA PHE A 140 -4.09 1.20 8.42
C PHE A 140 -4.40 -0.29 8.22
N VAL A 141 -5.15 -0.64 7.19
CA VAL A 141 -5.50 -2.05 6.90
C VAL A 141 -4.24 -2.84 6.60
N LEU A 142 -3.36 -2.34 5.74
CA LEU A 142 -2.14 -3.00 5.34
C LEU A 142 -1.20 -3.26 6.51
N LEU A 143 -0.86 -2.22 7.28
CA LEU A 143 0.16 -2.29 8.33
C LEU A 143 -0.29 -3.04 9.59
N ASN A 144 -1.58 -3.26 9.76
CA ASN A 144 -2.07 -4.08 10.87
C ASN A 144 -2.41 -5.54 10.48
N LEU A 145 -2.41 -5.86 9.19
CA LEU A 145 -2.65 -7.23 8.72
C LEU A 145 -1.37 -7.91 8.21
N LEU A 146 -0.45 -7.14 7.62
CA LEU A 146 0.75 -7.70 6.98
C LEU A 146 2.03 -7.25 7.68
N PRO A 147 2.81 -8.18 8.22
CA PRO A 147 4.15 -7.92 8.74
C PRO A 147 5.14 -7.79 7.57
N LEU A 148 5.30 -6.58 7.01
CA LEU A 148 5.97 -6.34 5.72
C LEU A 148 7.36 -6.96 5.59
N ARG A 149 8.17 -6.91 6.65
CA ARG A 149 9.50 -7.54 6.64
C ARG A 149 9.43 -9.06 6.64
N LEU A 150 8.45 -9.63 7.32
CA LEU A 150 8.28 -11.08 7.40
C LEU A 150 7.78 -11.66 6.07
N VAL A 151 6.90 -10.94 5.38
CA VAL A 151 6.44 -11.31 4.03
C VAL A 151 7.62 -11.51 3.09
N ARG A 152 8.60 -10.59 3.09
CA ARG A 152 9.84 -10.75 2.33
C ARG A 152 10.66 -11.96 2.78
N LEU A 153 10.86 -12.12 4.08
CA LEU A 153 11.71 -13.20 4.63
C LEU A 153 11.16 -14.60 4.32
N LEU A 154 9.84 -14.75 4.30
CA LEU A 154 9.15 -15.99 4.01
C LEU A 154 8.88 -16.20 2.51
N ASN A 155 9.27 -15.24 1.65
CA ASN A 155 8.98 -15.25 0.21
C ASN A 155 7.50 -15.54 -0.09
N LEU A 156 6.60 -14.99 0.71
CA LEU A 156 5.17 -15.16 0.53
C LEU A 156 4.74 -14.44 -0.75
N PRO A 157 3.97 -15.11 -1.63
CA PRO A 157 3.34 -14.44 -2.75
C PRO A 157 2.36 -13.40 -2.18
N TRP A 158 2.66 -12.15 -2.37
CA TRP A 158 1.79 -11.07 -1.95
C TRP A 158 1.31 -10.32 -3.17
N SER A 159 0.00 -10.12 -3.24
CA SER A 159 -0.60 -9.34 -4.30
C SER A 159 -0.08 -7.91 -4.25
N ALA A 160 0.93 -7.61 -5.05
CA ALA A 160 1.39 -6.24 -5.31
C ALA A 160 0.29 -5.39 -5.98
N ALA A 161 -0.76 -6.02 -6.47
CA ALA A 161 -1.85 -5.43 -7.25
C ALA A 161 -2.54 -4.24 -6.57
N ALA A 162 -2.57 -4.20 -5.23
CA ALA A 162 -3.14 -3.07 -4.50
C ALA A 162 -2.30 -1.78 -4.61
N TRP A 163 -1.00 -1.89 -4.98
CA TRP A 163 -0.02 -0.80 -4.93
C TRP A 163 0.76 -0.63 -6.23
N GLU A 164 0.25 -1.11 -7.35
CA GLU A 164 0.93 -1.15 -8.66
C GLU A 164 1.37 0.22 -9.22
N ARG A 165 0.97 1.32 -8.60
CA ARG A 165 1.26 2.68 -9.10
C ARG A 165 2.66 3.17 -8.77
N HIS A 166 3.30 2.64 -7.72
CA HIS A 166 4.63 3.02 -7.28
C HIS A 166 5.47 1.76 -7.10
N VAL A 167 6.03 1.28 -8.20
CA VAL A 167 6.72 -0.01 -8.23
C VAL A 167 8.05 0.13 -8.95
N PHE A 168 9.07 -0.46 -8.37
CA PHE A 168 10.41 -0.53 -8.95
C PHE A 168 10.73 -1.97 -9.32
N TYR A 169 10.95 -2.21 -10.61
CA TYR A 169 11.24 -3.52 -11.18
C TYR A 169 12.67 -3.62 -11.73
N ASP A 170 13.25 -4.80 -11.64
CA ASP A 170 14.28 -5.24 -12.58
C ASP A 170 13.63 -5.45 -13.96
N ALA A 171 14.17 -4.82 -15.00
CA ALA A 171 13.52 -4.78 -16.33
C ALA A 171 13.37 -6.17 -16.97
N GLU A 172 14.33 -7.08 -16.75
CA GLU A 172 14.24 -8.44 -17.25
C GLU A 172 13.14 -9.22 -16.54
N SER A 173 13.04 -9.07 -15.23
CA SER A 173 11.99 -9.72 -14.44
C SER A 173 10.60 -9.21 -14.82
N TYR A 174 10.45 -7.91 -15.12
CA TYR A 174 9.20 -7.36 -15.63
C TYR A 174 8.79 -7.98 -16.97
N LYS A 175 9.75 -8.14 -17.91
CA LYS A 175 9.50 -8.78 -19.20
C LYS A 175 9.09 -10.24 -19.06
N ARG A 176 9.73 -11.00 -18.15
CA ARG A 176 9.40 -12.40 -17.87
C ARG A 176 8.01 -12.56 -17.24
N ARG A 177 7.64 -11.64 -16.35
CA ARG A 177 6.29 -11.61 -15.78
C ARG A 177 5.21 -11.42 -16.83
N ASN A 178 5.40 -10.48 -17.75
CA ASN A 178 4.44 -10.20 -18.82
C ASN A 178 4.36 -11.33 -19.86
N ALA A 179 5.37 -12.19 -19.91
CA ALA A 179 5.39 -13.38 -20.77
C ALA A 179 4.80 -14.63 -20.07
N ASP A 180 4.19 -14.49 -18.88
CA ASP A 180 3.63 -15.60 -18.06
C ASP A 180 4.61 -16.78 -17.91
N SER A 181 5.89 -16.50 -17.68
CA SER A 181 6.91 -17.54 -17.53
C SER A 181 7.01 -18.02 -16.08
N GLU A 182 7.32 -19.32 -15.88
CA GLU A 182 7.60 -19.88 -14.54
C GLU A 182 8.73 -19.15 -13.80
N GLU A 183 9.68 -18.56 -14.55
CA GLU A 183 10.74 -17.74 -13.99
C GLU A 183 10.21 -16.39 -13.49
N GLY A 184 9.17 -15.83 -14.14
CA GLY A 184 8.48 -14.62 -13.70
C GLY A 184 7.83 -14.82 -12.33
N GLU A 185 7.16 -15.95 -12.10
CA GLU A 185 6.57 -16.29 -10.80
C GLU A 185 7.64 -16.47 -9.70
N LYS A 186 8.80 -17.04 -10.03
CA LYS A 186 9.93 -17.15 -9.10
C LYS A 186 10.55 -15.79 -8.76
N ASP A 187 10.59 -14.87 -9.71
CA ASP A 187 11.08 -13.51 -9.51
C ASP A 187 10.12 -12.69 -8.64
N GLU A 188 8.81 -12.90 -8.72
CA GLU A 188 7.83 -12.25 -7.83
C GLU A 188 8.04 -12.60 -6.33
N LYS A 189 8.58 -13.78 -6.02
CA LYS A 189 8.94 -14.16 -4.65
C LYS A 189 10.11 -13.33 -4.10
N LYS A 190 10.89 -12.67 -4.97
CA LYS A 190 11.96 -11.75 -4.58
C LYS A 190 11.47 -10.31 -4.50
N ALA A 191 10.30 -10.12 -3.91
CA ALA A 191 9.67 -8.83 -3.75
C ALA A 191 9.80 -8.29 -2.33
N GLU A 192 9.80 -6.97 -2.20
CA GLU A 192 9.72 -6.28 -0.91
C GLU A 192 8.78 -5.10 -0.98
N THR A 193 7.97 -4.90 0.06
CA THR A 193 7.12 -3.72 0.21
C THR A 193 7.70 -2.80 1.26
N LEU A 194 7.86 -1.52 0.90
CA LEU A 194 8.49 -0.50 1.73
C LEU A 194 7.67 0.77 1.78
N LEU A 195 7.64 1.39 2.95
CA LEU A 195 7.19 2.77 3.08
C LEU A 195 8.21 3.71 2.44
N ALA A 196 7.77 4.54 1.51
CA ALA A 196 8.65 5.47 0.79
C ALA A 196 9.18 6.62 1.67
N ASN A 197 8.63 6.78 2.86
CA ASN A 197 9.10 7.64 3.97
C ASN A 197 9.39 9.10 3.56
N GLY A 198 8.53 9.68 2.74
CA GLY A 198 8.66 11.05 2.22
C GLY A 198 9.57 11.17 0.99
N MET A 199 10.12 10.06 0.48
CA MET A 199 10.86 10.04 -0.78
C MET A 199 9.92 10.08 -1.99
N ILE A 200 8.71 9.54 -1.85
CA ILE A 200 7.60 9.75 -2.78
C ILE A 200 6.43 10.33 -2.00
N LEU A 201 5.94 11.47 -2.45
CA LEU A 201 4.74 12.11 -1.93
C LEU A 201 3.66 12.02 -2.98
N SER A 202 2.49 11.52 -2.64
CA SER A 202 1.34 11.51 -3.52
C SER A 202 0.44 12.70 -3.16
N ASN A 203 0.26 13.61 -4.12
CA ASN A 203 -0.65 14.76 -4.00
C ASN A 203 -2.05 14.44 -4.55
N LYS A 204 -2.29 13.18 -4.91
CA LYS A 204 -3.58 12.75 -5.44
C LYS A 204 -4.61 12.63 -4.32
N ARG A 205 -5.78 13.20 -4.56
CA ARG A 205 -6.98 12.90 -3.78
C ARG A 205 -7.54 11.56 -4.25
N THR A 206 -7.62 10.61 -3.35
CA THR A 206 -8.19 9.30 -3.67
C THR A 206 -9.70 9.41 -3.76
N SER A 207 -10.27 9.07 -4.89
CA SER A 207 -11.72 8.98 -5.02
C SER A 207 -12.25 7.79 -4.22
N VAL A 208 -13.52 7.87 -3.78
CA VAL A 208 -14.20 6.77 -3.07
C VAL A 208 -14.11 5.44 -3.83
N ASN A 209 -14.23 5.49 -5.17
CA ASN A 209 -14.14 4.30 -6.02
C ASN A 209 -12.72 3.71 -6.05
N GLU A 210 -11.69 4.55 -6.09
CA GLU A 210 -10.30 4.09 -6.07
C GLU A 210 -9.91 3.52 -4.71
N ALA A 211 -10.29 4.19 -3.61
CA ALA A 211 -10.10 3.68 -2.26
C ALA A 211 -10.76 2.30 -2.08
N SER A 212 -11.99 2.15 -2.55
CA SER A 212 -12.71 0.88 -2.50
C SER A 212 -12.01 -0.20 -3.32
N LYS A 213 -11.58 0.07 -4.55
CA LYS A 213 -10.83 -0.89 -5.38
C LYS A 213 -9.51 -1.31 -4.72
N GLN A 214 -8.76 -0.37 -4.16
CA GLN A 214 -7.52 -0.64 -3.46
C GLN A 214 -7.71 -1.52 -2.22
N LEU A 215 -8.74 -1.22 -1.42
CA LEU A 215 -9.09 -2.03 -0.26
C LEU A 215 -9.53 -3.44 -0.65
N LEU A 216 -10.37 -3.57 -1.68
CA LEU A 216 -10.82 -4.89 -2.17
C LEU A 216 -9.64 -5.74 -2.66
N SER A 217 -8.65 -5.16 -3.33
CA SER A 217 -7.47 -5.90 -3.79
C SER A 217 -6.61 -6.39 -2.61
N THR A 218 -6.58 -5.67 -1.48
CA THR A 218 -5.90 -6.13 -0.26
C THR A 218 -6.48 -7.43 0.30
N PHE A 219 -7.75 -7.71 0.03
CA PHE A 219 -8.45 -8.94 0.45
C PHE A 219 -8.63 -9.95 -0.70
N ASP A 220 -7.81 -9.89 -1.76
CA ASP A 220 -7.92 -10.70 -2.98
C ASP A 220 -9.34 -10.66 -3.58
N ARG A 221 -10.06 -9.58 -3.30
CA ARG A 221 -11.46 -9.38 -3.68
C ARG A 221 -12.40 -10.52 -3.22
N ASN A 222 -12.02 -11.26 -2.17
CA ASN A 222 -12.83 -12.35 -1.63
C ASN A 222 -13.87 -11.80 -0.64
N PRO A 223 -15.19 -11.93 -0.92
CA PRO A 223 -16.25 -11.38 -0.09
C PRO A 223 -16.31 -12.05 1.30
N LEU A 224 -15.95 -13.33 1.40
CA LEU A 224 -15.94 -14.03 2.69
C LEU A 224 -14.86 -13.46 3.64
N THR A 225 -13.65 -13.26 3.12
CA THR A 225 -12.55 -12.66 3.90
C THR A 225 -12.91 -11.24 4.37
N ILE A 226 -13.56 -10.46 3.52
CA ILE A 226 -14.04 -9.11 3.85
C ILE A 226 -15.11 -9.18 4.94
N ALA A 227 -16.09 -10.08 4.82
CA ALA A 227 -17.16 -10.23 5.81
C ALA A 227 -16.60 -10.64 7.19
N VAL A 228 -15.69 -11.62 7.23
CA VAL A 228 -15.02 -12.04 8.46
C VAL A 228 -14.20 -10.89 9.07
N TYR A 229 -13.46 -10.15 8.25
CA TYR A 229 -12.69 -9.00 8.73
C TYR A 229 -13.60 -7.94 9.34
N LEU A 230 -14.69 -7.56 8.66
CA LEU A 230 -15.65 -6.57 9.15
C LEU A 230 -16.38 -7.05 10.42
N LEU A 231 -16.71 -8.33 10.52
CA LEU A 231 -17.31 -8.91 11.72
C LEU A 231 -16.42 -8.67 12.95
N PHE A 232 -15.14 -8.99 12.87
CA PHE A 232 -14.22 -8.79 13.99
C PHE A 232 -13.83 -7.34 14.21
N LEU A 233 -13.80 -6.51 13.15
CA LEU A 233 -13.44 -5.11 13.25
C LEU A 233 -14.53 -4.27 13.94
N ILE A 234 -15.81 -4.57 13.66
CA ILE A 234 -16.95 -3.75 14.09
C ILE A 234 -17.73 -4.45 15.19
N ALA A 235 -18.22 -5.66 14.92
CA ALA A 235 -19.04 -6.37 15.90
C ALA A 235 -18.22 -6.74 17.15
N GLY A 236 -16.93 -7.02 17.00
CA GLY A 236 -16.04 -7.34 18.10
C GLY A 236 -16.02 -6.26 19.18
N PRO A 237 -15.57 -5.02 18.88
CA PRO A 237 -15.58 -3.93 19.85
C PRO A 237 -16.95 -3.60 20.40
N LEU A 238 -18.02 -3.66 19.58
CA LEU A 238 -19.39 -3.42 20.03
C LEU A 238 -19.84 -4.45 21.07
N VAL A 239 -19.60 -5.73 20.82
CA VAL A 239 -19.93 -6.80 21.77
C VAL A 239 -19.15 -6.64 23.07
N LEU A 240 -17.88 -6.25 23.01
CA LEU A 240 -17.08 -5.95 24.21
C LEU A 240 -17.66 -4.81 25.02
N ILE A 241 -18.06 -3.70 24.39
CA ILE A 241 -18.67 -2.54 25.05
C ILE A 241 -19.98 -2.94 25.75
N LEU A 242 -20.82 -3.71 25.07
CA LEU A 242 -22.16 -4.07 25.59
C LEU A 242 -22.14 -5.13 26.69
N ASN A 243 -21.08 -5.96 26.74
CA ASN A 243 -21.07 -7.15 27.62
C ASN A 243 -19.95 -7.17 28.66
N SER A 244 -19.08 -6.16 28.68
CA SER A 244 -17.93 -6.13 29.59
C SER A 244 -18.02 -4.99 30.60
N GLN A 245 -17.48 -5.22 31.79
CA GLN A 245 -17.30 -4.15 32.78
C GLN A 245 -16.25 -3.14 32.27
N LEU A 246 -16.34 -1.89 32.70
CA LEU A 246 -15.48 -0.78 32.26
C LEU A 246 -13.99 -1.11 32.33
N ALA A 247 -13.55 -1.86 33.35
CA ALA A 247 -12.17 -2.28 33.53
C ALA A 247 -11.68 -3.20 32.41
N PHE A 248 -12.53 -4.03 31.82
CA PHE A 248 -12.16 -4.94 30.72
C PHE A 248 -12.23 -4.28 29.35
N ILE A 249 -12.91 -3.14 29.22
CA ILE A 249 -13.01 -2.36 27.98
C ILE A 249 -11.70 -1.60 27.71
N SER A 250 -10.97 -1.21 28.76
CA SER A 250 -9.75 -0.40 28.65
C SER A 250 -8.66 -1.09 27.82
N LEU A 251 -8.48 -2.41 27.93
CA LEU A 251 -7.46 -3.15 27.17
C LEU A 251 -7.73 -3.13 25.66
N PRO A 252 -8.90 -3.53 25.13
CA PRO A 252 -9.20 -3.47 23.70
C PRO A 252 -9.05 -2.06 23.11
N PHE A 253 -9.57 -1.04 23.80
CA PHE A 253 -9.43 0.35 23.35
C PHE A 253 -7.98 0.81 23.34
N GLY A 254 -7.22 0.48 24.40
CA GLY A 254 -5.79 0.77 24.46
C GLY A 254 -5.04 0.15 23.28
N LEU A 255 -5.30 -1.12 22.94
CA LEU A 255 -4.71 -1.80 21.80
C LEU A 255 -5.06 -1.12 20.46
N ILE A 256 -6.32 -0.73 20.27
CA ILE A 256 -6.79 -0.03 19.07
C ILE A 256 -6.09 1.33 18.92
N PHE A 257 -6.05 2.13 19.99
CA PHE A 257 -5.43 3.45 19.95
C PHE A 257 -3.92 3.38 19.76
N LEU A 258 -3.23 2.47 20.47
CA LEU A 258 -1.79 2.26 20.28
C LEU A 258 -1.47 1.79 18.84
N THR A 259 -2.25 0.86 18.30
CA THR A 259 -2.14 0.47 16.88
C THR A 259 -2.22 1.68 15.98
N ARG A 260 -3.23 2.55 16.20
CA ARG A 260 -3.43 3.74 15.37
C ARG A 260 -2.29 4.74 15.47
N ILE A 261 -1.80 4.97 16.69
CA ILE A 261 -0.65 5.86 16.94
C ILE A 261 0.60 5.34 16.23
N MET A 262 0.95 4.06 16.40
CA MET A 262 2.13 3.45 15.77
C MET A 262 2.08 3.52 14.24
N ILE A 263 0.92 3.21 13.64
CA ILE A 263 0.75 3.30 12.18
C ILE A 263 0.90 4.75 11.72
N SER A 264 0.34 5.71 12.44
CA SER A 264 0.48 7.14 12.10
C SER A 264 1.94 7.60 12.11
N PHE A 265 2.74 7.14 13.06
CA PHE A 265 4.20 7.41 13.07
C PHE A 265 4.92 6.74 11.89
N LEU A 266 4.56 5.51 11.54
CA LEU A 266 5.14 4.82 10.39
C LEU A 266 4.88 5.55 9.08
N THR A 267 3.66 6.05 8.88
CA THR A 267 3.20 6.70 7.65
C THR A 267 3.37 8.22 7.65
N LYS A 268 4.00 8.80 8.70
CA LYS A 268 4.18 10.24 8.88
C LYS A 268 2.87 11.04 8.88
N GLN A 269 1.81 10.45 9.39
CA GLN A 269 0.53 11.12 9.60
C GLN A 269 0.42 11.65 11.03
N ASN A 270 -0.54 12.56 11.27
CA ASN A 270 -0.76 13.09 12.62
C ASN A 270 -1.49 12.04 13.49
N PRO A 271 -0.86 11.52 14.57
CA PRO A 271 -1.42 10.47 15.39
C PRO A 271 -2.68 10.92 16.16
N LEU A 272 -2.72 12.17 16.64
CA LEU A 272 -3.88 12.67 17.39
C LEU A 272 -5.13 12.77 16.52
N ILE A 273 -4.99 13.32 15.30
CA ILE A 273 -6.09 13.43 14.35
C ILE A 273 -6.59 12.03 13.99
N ASN A 274 -5.69 11.10 13.72
CA ASN A 274 -6.05 9.73 13.34
C ASN A 274 -6.73 8.95 14.48
N VAL A 275 -6.37 9.20 15.74
CA VAL A 275 -7.03 8.59 16.90
C VAL A 275 -8.44 9.15 17.07
N ILE A 276 -8.59 10.48 16.99
CA ILE A 276 -9.90 11.16 17.15
C ILE A 276 -10.85 10.74 16.00
N LEU A 277 -10.35 10.71 14.77
CA LEU A 277 -11.14 10.33 13.59
C LEU A 277 -11.31 8.82 13.43
N HIS A 278 -10.68 7.99 14.26
CA HIS A 278 -10.68 6.54 14.09
C HIS A 278 -12.10 5.94 13.99
N PRO A 279 -13.08 6.28 14.84
CA PRO A 279 -14.42 5.72 14.69
C PRO A 279 -15.06 6.06 13.34
N LEU A 280 -14.91 7.29 12.88
CA LEU A 280 -15.45 7.75 11.60
C LEU A 280 -14.74 7.09 10.41
N GLN A 281 -13.42 6.89 10.52
CA GLN A 281 -12.64 6.13 9.52
C GLN A 281 -13.07 4.66 9.46
N MET A 282 -13.48 4.04 10.58
CA MET A 282 -13.99 2.67 10.57
C MET A 282 -15.37 2.57 9.89
N VAL A 283 -16.23 3.57 10.09
CA VAL A 283 -17.49 3.67 9.34
C VAL A 283 -17.23 3.84 7.84
N ALA A 284 -16.30 4.72 7.46
CA ALA A 284 -15.90 4.91 6.08
C ALA A 284 -15.30 3.62 5.46
N LEU A 285 -14.41 2.93 6.16
CA LEU A 285 -13.85 1.63 5.75
C LEU A 285 -14.94 0.61 5.46
N THR A 286 -15.93 0.50 6.36
CA THR A 286 -17.08 -0.39 6.20
C THR A 286 -17.87 -0.06 4.95
N GLY A 287 -18.21 1.22 4.76
CA GLY A 287 -18.93 1.70 3.58
C GLY A 287 -18.17 1.42 2.29
N LEU A 288 -16.84 1.63 2.26
CA LEU A 288 -15.98 1.35 1.11
C LEU A 288 -15.95 -0.14 0.76
N LEU A 289 -15.78 -1.01 1.74
CA LEU A 289 -15.74 -2.46 1.51
C LEU A 289 -17.09 -3.02 1.08
N ILE A 290 -18.19 -2.61 1.73
CA ILE A 290 -19.54 -3.05 1.36
C ILE A 290 -19.90 -2.57 -0.05
N SER A 291 -19.74 -1.27 -0.32
CA SER A 291 -20.10 -0.71 -1.65
C SER A 291 -19.28 -1.33 -2.78
N GLY A 292 -17.98 -1.57 -2.55
CA GLY A 292 -17.12 -2.21 -3.53
C GLY A 292 -17.48 -3.68 -3.78
N THR A 293 -17.79 -4.42 -2.71
CA THR A 293 -18.22 -5.83 -2.82
C THR A 293 -19.56 -5.95 -3.57
N LEU A 294 -20.53 -5.10 -3.25
CA LEU A 294 -21.82 -5.07 -3.95
C LEU A 294 -21.64 -4.74 -5.43
N LYS A 295 -20.87 -3.70 -5.78
CA LYS A 295 -20.60 -3.37 -7.18
C LYS A 295 -20.01 -4.56 -7.94
N LYS A 296 -19.04 -5.27 -7.34
CA LYS A 296 -18.45 -6.46 -7.95
C LYS A 296 -19.51 -7.56 -8.22
N LEU A 297 -20.34 -7.86 -7.22
CA LEU A 297 -21.40 -8.89 -7.35
C LEU A 297 -22.40 -8.54 -8.44
N PHE A 298 -22.83 -7.28 -8.53
CA PHE A 298 -23.75 -6.85 -9.59
C PHE A 298 -23.12 -6.89 -10.98
N THR A 299 -21.83 -6.50 -11.11
CA THR A 299 -21.14 -6.53 -12.41
C THR A 299 -20.88 -7.96 -12.89
N SER A 300 -20.52 -8.89 -12.01
CA SER A 300 -20.33 -10.31 -12.37
C SER A 300 -21.63 -11.01 -12.71
N GLY A 301 -22.76 -10.62 -12.11
CA GLY A 301 -24.08 -11.17 -12.41
C GLY A 301 -24.62 -10.79 -13.79
N ILE A 302 -24.17 -9.69 -14.37
CA ILE A 302 -24.57 -9.25 -15.72
C ILE A 302 -23.83 -10.06 -16.80
N HIS A 303 -22.55 -10.38 -16.59
CA HIS A 303 -21.75 -11.17 -17.54
C HIS A 303 -22.05 -12.67 -17.52
N SER A 304 -22.76 -13.20 -16.52
CA SER A 304 -23.14 -14.60 -16.47
C SER A 304 -24.51 -14.88 -17.19
N LYS A 305 -25.19 -13.82 -17.66
CA LYS A 305 -26.50 -13.91 -18.34
C LYS A 305 -26.47 -13.52 -19.84
N SER A 306 -25.28 -13.21 -20.35
CA SER A 306 -25.01 -13.05 -21.80
C SER A 306 -24.16 -14.27 -22.29
#